data_d7173e984af541b98c6551be1823077b
#
_entry.id   d7173e984af541b98c6551be1823077b
#
_cell.length_a   1.000
_cell.length_b   1.000
_cell.length_c   1.000
_cell.angle_alpha   90.00
_cell.angle_beta   90.00
_cell.angle_gamma   90.00
#
_symmetry.space_group_name_H-M   'P 1'
#
loop_
_entity.id
_entity.type
_entity.pdbx_description
1 polymer ?
#
loop_
_entity_poly.entity_id
_entity_poly.type
_entity_poly.pdbx_seq_one_letter_code
_entity_poly.pdbx_strand_id
1 'polypeptide(L)'
;KYAYGPTLDGLFMQSNFGVVTKIGVWLMPEPEFFSVVEIMARREEDIVPLIDVLRALRLDGTVSTATIANWMRIAAGNTTRSEWYDGKGPLPQSAVERLMQEMGIGYWGLRFGLYGRERVVAQKLAAVEEAFSRIDGIEMTVASYKRGDKIPPEHSTLAGIPSVDLMPLNWLGGAGAHIECPLVVPMQGAQFLDLYRRRTELFNAAGFDHYCGLTSTTPRVFINTGSIIFDRNDAEQCARARALGKTLIEDAHKRRLAGYRAHISEMDLVASQFDFNDH
;
A
#
# COMPACT_ATOMS: atom_id res chain seq x y z
N LYS A 1 -17.84 -12.40 -12.39
CA LYS A 1 -18.26 -13.26 -13.50
C LYS A 1 -18.23 -12.43 -14.77
N TYR A 2 -17.62 -12.96 -15.81
CA TYR A 2 -17.59 -12.32 -17.11
C TYR A 2 -18.84 -12.69 -17.90
N ALA A 3 -19.46 -11.69 -18.52
CA ALA A 3 -20.59 -11.84 -19.40
C ALA A 3 -20.33 -11.05 -20.68
N TYR A 4 -21.08 -11.35 -21.74
CA TYR A 4 -21.06 -10.54 -22.96
C TYR A 4 -21.81 -9.21 -22.72
N GLY A 5 -21.14 -8.11 -23.05
CA GLY A 5 -21.69 -6.77 -22.88
C GLY A 5 -21.51 -6.19 -21.47
N PRO A 6 -21.99 -4.95 -21.25
CA PRO A 6 -21.86 -4.27 -19.99
C PRO A 6 -22.71 -4.93 -18.91
N THR A 7 -22.18 -4.94 -17.67
CA THR A 7 -22.91 -5.40 -16.49
C THR A 7 -23.40 -4.21 -15.68
N LEU A 8 -24.51 -4.36 -14.93
CA LEU A 8 -25.08 -3.27 -14.13
C LEU A 8 -24.09 -2.75 -13.08
N ASP A 9 -23.36 -3.65 -12.41
CA ASP A 9 -22.33 -3.29 -11.46
C ASP A 9 -21.20 -2.49 -12.11
N GLY A 10 -20.75 -2.89 -13.30
CA GLY A 10 -19.75 -2.15 -14.07
C GLY A 10 -20.19 -0.74 -14.48
N LEU A 11 -21.46 -0.56 -14.84
CA LEU A 11 -22.00 0.74 -15.23
C LEU A 11 -22.05 1.75 -14.06
N PHE A 12 -22.21 1.28 -12.83
CA PHE A 12 -22.28 2.13 -11.66
C PHE A 12 -20.93 2.31 -10.94
N MET A 13 -19.86 1.68 -11.46
CA MET A 13 -18.53 1.79 -10.89
C MET A 13 -17.90 3.13 -11.27
N GLN A 14 -17.70 4.02 -10.27
CA GLN A 14 -17.12 5.36 -10.46
C GLN A 14 -17.80 6.19 -11.56
N SER A 15 -19.11 6.08 -11.68
CA SER A 15 -19.89 6.76 -12.71
C SER A 15 -20.94 7.68 -12.10
N ASN A 16 -21.54 8.53 -12.94
CA ASN A 16 -22.63 9.44 -12.57
C ASN A 16 -24.01 8.97 -13.01
N PHE A 17 -24.17 7.69 -13.40
CA PHE A 17 -25.47 7.16 -13.83
C PHE A 17 -26.48 7.05 -12.68
N GLY A 18 -26.02 7.06 -11.45
CA GLY A 18 -26.91 7.02 -10.29
C GLY A 18 -26.16 6.86 -8.97
N VAL A 19 -26.95 6.79 -7.90
CA VAL A 19 -26.44 6.54 -6.54
C VAL A 19 -26.82 5.13 -6.12
N VAL A 20 -25.84 4.30 -5.78
CA VAL A 20 -26.07 2.95 -5.26
C VAL A 20 -26.54 3.07 -3.81
N THR A 21 -27.79 2.66 -3.55
CA THR A 21 -28.38 2.72 -2.20
C THR A 21 -28.29 1.38 -1.46
N LYS A 22 -28.09 0.27 -2.19
CA LYS A 22 -27.99 -1.07 -1.61
C LYS A 22 -27.13 -1.96 -2.49
N ILE A 23 -26.21 -2.70 -1.88
CA ILE A 23 -25.35 -3.66 -2.57
C ILE A 23 -25.23 -4.95 -1.76
N GLY A 24 -25.19 -6.09 -2.45
CA GLY A 24 -24.88 -7.38 -1.86
C GLY A 24 -23.45 -7.81 -2.26
N VAL A 25 -22.66 -8.25 -1.29
CA VAL A 25 -21.31 -8.73 -1.52
C VAL A 25 -21.09 -10.10 -0.88
N TRP A 26 -20.27 -10.92 -1.51
CA TRP A 26 -19.82 -12.17 -0.91
C TRP A 26 -18.70 -11.89 0.07
N LEU A 27 -18.80 -12.44 1.27
CA LEU A 27 -17.78 -12.40 2.30
C LEU A 27 -17.10 -13.77 2.41
N MET A 28 -15.86 -13.79 2.82
CA MET A 28 -15.19 -15.01 3.24
C MET A 28 -15.84 -15.50 4.54
N PRO A 29 -16.22 -16.78 4.65
CA PRO A 29 -16.67 -17.33 5.92
C PRO A 29 -15.60 -17.17 7.01
N GLU A 30 -16.01 -16.94 8.25
CA GLU A 30 -15.07 -16.89 9.37
C GLU A 30 -14.27 -18.19 9.45
N PRO A 31 -12.93 -18.12 9.37
CA PRO A 31 -12.09 -19.32 9.39
C PRO A 31 -12.06 -19.96 10.78
N GLU A 32 -11.84 -21.27 10.84
CA GLU A 32 -11.62 -21.97 12.10
C GLU A 32 -10.30 -21.57 12.77
N PHE A 33 -9.33 -21.20 11.92
CA PHE A 33 -7.98 -20.84 12.33
C PHE A 33 -7.38 -19.86 11.31
N PHE A 34 -6.62 -18.90 11.79
CA PHE A 34 -5.81 -18.04 10.91
C PHE A 34 -4.49 -17.67 11.57
N SER A 35 -3.51 -17.36 10.73
CA SER A 35 -2.22 -16.82 11.16
C SER A 35 -1.97 -15.50 10.48
N VAL A 36 -1.52 -14.51 11.26
CA VAL A 36 -0.97 -13.26 10.76
C VAL A 36 0.53 -13.47 10.59
N VAL A 37 1.02 -13.16 9.41
CA VAL A 37 2.45 -13.17 9.08
C VAL A 37 2.89 -11.74 8.84
N GLU A 38 3.93 -11.32 9.54
CA GLU A 38 4.57 -10.03 9.39
C GLU A 38 6.05 -10.22 9.09
N ILE A 39 6.53 -9.58 8.03
CA ILE A 39 7.93 -9.68 7.60
C ILE A 39 8.49 -8.27 7.52
N MET A 40 9.60 -8.06 8.20
CA MET A 40 10.36 -6.83 8.20
C MET A 40 11.64 -7.01 7.38
N ALA A 41 11.91 -6.08 6.47
CA ALA A 41 13.14 -6.01 5.69
C ALA A 41 13.84 -4.68 5.94
N ARG A 42 15.16 -4.71 6.09
CA ARG A 42 15.91 -3.57 6.62
C ARG A 42 16.42 -2.62 5.56
N ARG A 43 16.56 -3.07 4.30
CA ARG A 43 17.14 -2.29 3.21
C ARG A 43 16.10 -1.99 2.14
N GLU A 44 16.31 -0.91 1.41
CA GLU A 44 15.45 -0.51 0.29
C GLU A 44 15.36 -1.59 -0.79
N GLU A 45 16.51 -2.19 -1.13
CA GLU A 45 16.65 -3.22 -2.16
C GLU A 45 15.93 -4.53 -1.85
N ASP A 46 15.67 -4.79 -0.57
CA ASP A 46 15.01 -6.02 -0.13
C ASP A 46 13.58 -6.14 -0.68
N ILE A 47 13.00 -5.03 -1.17
CA ILE A 47 11.69 -5.04 -1.84
C ILE A 47 11.67 -5.94 -3.07
N VAL A 48 12.80 -6.09 -3.76
CA VAL A 48 12.90 -6.91 -4.98
C VAL A 48 12.58 -8.37 -4.67
N PRO A 49 13.35 -9.08 -3.84
CA PRO A 49 13.05 -10.46 -3.49
C PRO A 49 11.73 -10.59 -2.72
N LEU A 50 11.33 -9.63 -1.89
CA LEU A 50 10.03 -9.66 -1.18
C LEU A 50 8.86 -9.74 -2.17
N ILE A 51 8.84 -8.89 -3.20
CA ILE A 51 7.78 -8.88 -4.21
C ILE A 51 7.81 -10.17 -5.03
N ASP A 52 8.98 -10.63 -5.45
CA ASP A 52 9.09 -11.78 -6.35
C ASP A 52 8.70 -13.09 -5.64
N VAL A 53 9.05 -13.26 -4.37
CA VAL A 53 8.59 -14.37 -3.53
C VAL A 53 7.09 -14.28 -3.28
N LEU A 54 6.60 -13.10 -2.87
CA LEU A 54 5.18 -12.89 -2.64
C LEU A 54 4.35 -13.19 -3.90
N ARG A 55 4.83 -12.79 -5.08
CA ARG A 55 4.15 -13.08 -6.35
C ARG A 55 3.96 -14.56 -6.58
N ALA A 56 4.98 -15.39 -6.32
CA ALA A 56 4.88 -16.83 -6.44
C ALA A 56 3.79 -17.40 -5.52
N LEU A 57 3.81 -17.02 -4.25
CA LEU A 57 2.81 -17.44 -3.24
C LEU A 57 1.40 -16.89 -3.50
N ARG A 58 1.28 -15.80 -4.25
CA ARG A 58 -0.01 -15.25 -4.71
C ARG A 58 -0.55 -16.04 -5.92
N LEU A 59 0.32 -16.45 -6.82
CA LEU A 59 -0.06 -17.18 -8.04
C LEU A 59 -0.48 -18.61 -7.75
N ASP A 60 0.13 -19.26 -6.77
CA ASP A 60 -0.24 -20.64 -6.35
C ASP A 60 -1.41 -20.67 -5.34
N GLY A 61 -1.84 -19.49 -4.84
CA GLY A 61 -2.96 -19.37 -3.91
C GLY A 61 -2.61 -19.61 -2.44
N THR A 62 -1.33 -19.76 -2.09
CA THR A 62 -0.89 -19.86 -0.69
C THR A 62 -1.26 -18.58 0.08
N VAL A 63 -0.99 -17.41 -0.49
CA VAL A 63 -1.35 -16.11 0.06
C VAL A 63 -2.51 -15.49 -0.72
N SER A 64 -3.61 -15.13 -0.05
CA SER A 64 -4.80 -14.57 -0.69
C SER A 64 -4.72 -13.08 -0.97
N THR A 65 -4.12 -12.31 -0.07
CA THR A 65 -3.87 -10.87 -0.20
C THR A 65 -2.73 -10.48 0.71
N ALA A 66 -2.03 -9.39 0.39
CA ALA A 66 -0.93 -8.89 1.20
C ALA A 66 -0.80 -7.37 1.05
N THR A 67 -0.23 -6.73 2.05
CA THR A 67 0.15 -5.32 2.01
C THR A 67 1.63 -5.17 2.32
N ILE A 68 2.28 -4.24 1.61
CA ILE A 68 3.65 -3.81 1.91
C ILE A 68 3.62 -2.31 2.21
N ALA A 69 4.35 -1.88 3.21
CA ALA A 69 4.49 -0.49 3.60
C ALA A 69 5.98 -0.14 3.70
N ASN A 70 6.36 1.07 3.26
CA ASN A 70 7.70 1.57 3.55
C ASN A 70 7.75 2.17 4.97
N TRP A 71 8.96 2.48 5.45
CA TRP A 71 9.21 3.06 6.76
C TRP A 71 8.31 4.28 7.05
N MET A 72 8.14 5.17 6.07
CA MET A 72 7.35 6.40 6.24
C MET A 72 5.87 6.07 6.48
N ARG A 73 5.29 5.12 5.75
CA ARG A 73 3.91 4.69 5.98
C ARG A 73 3.71 4.02 7.34
N ILE A 74 4.71 3.25 7.79
CA ILE A 74 4.66 2.61 9.11
C ILE A 74 4.76 3.68 10.22
N ALA A 75 5.67 4.63 10.07
CA ALA A 75 5.89 5.69 11.05
C ALA A 75 4.72 6.68 11.13
N ALA A 76 4.15 7.09 9.99
CA ALA A 76 3.16 8.16 9.89
C ALA A 76 1.87 7.94 10.70
N GLY A 77 1.55 6.70 11.04
CA GLY A 77 0.43 6.36 11.94
C GLY A 77 0.76 6.48 13.43
N ASN A 78 2.04 6.44 13.81
CA ASN A 78 2.48 6.22 15.17
C ASN A 78 3.27 7.37 15.79
N THR A 79 3.80 8.29 14.98
CA THR A 79 4.61 9.42 15.44
C THR A 79 4.40 10.63 14.54
N THR A 80 4.89 11.80 14.97
CA THR A 80 4.88 13.02 14.19
C THR A 80 6.26 13.31 13.62
N ARG A 81 6.30 13.97 12.46
CA ARG A 81 7.55 14.34 11.79
C ARG A 81 8.45 15.21 12.66
N SER A 82 7.86 16.14 13.43
CA SER A 82 8.58 17.09 14.29
C SER A 82 9.35 16.42 15.42
N GLU A 83 9.02 15.19 15.81
CA GLU A 83 9.80 14.42 16.78
C GLU A 83 11.17 13.98 16.23
N TRP A 84 11.29 13.94 14.90
CA TRP A 84 12.47 13.42 14.21
C TRP A 84 13.29 14.49 13.50
N TYR A 85 12.63 15.55 13.02
CA TYR A 85 13.32 16.60 12.27
C TYR A 85 12.50 17.90 12.20
N ASP A 86 13.11 19.00 12.63
CA ASP A 86 12.49 20.34 12.66
C ASP A 86 12.75 21.15 11.38
N GLY A 87 13.62 20.66 10.49
CA GLY A 87 13.99 21.35 9.26
C GLY A 87 12.89 21.30 8.20
N LYS A 88 13.03 22.14 7.18
CA LYS A 88 12.17 22.11 5.99
C LYS A 88 12.59 21.02 5.01
N GLY A 89 11.64 20.55 4.19
CA GLY A 89 11.87 19.51 3.19
C GLY A 89 11.77 18.08 3.74
N PRO A 90 12.18 17.05 3.00
CA PRO A 90 12.12 15.66 3.44
C PRO A 90 13.08 15.39 4.61
N LEU A 91 12.83 14.32 5.35
CA LEU A 91 13.76 13.88 6.39
C LEU A 91 15.12 13.57 5.78
N PRO A 92 16.23 14.04 6.39
CA PRO A 92 17.55 13.59 6.00
C PRO A 92 17.74 12.10 6.35
N GLN A 93 18.59 11.43 5.60
CA GLN A 93 18.84 9.98 5.75
C GLN A 93 19.18 9.58 7.20
N SER A 94 19.96 10.39 7.89
CA SER A 94 20.30 10.14 9.31
C SER A 94 19.10 10.19 10.26
N ALA A 95 18.10 11.03 9.96
CA ALA A 95 16.87 11.07 10.75
C ALA A 95 15.98 9.87 10.44
N VAL A 96 15.93 9.42 9.18
CA VAL A 96 15.21 8.18 8.79
C VAL A 96 15.83 6.96 9.47
N GLU A 97 17.16 6.84 9.48
CA GLU A 97 17.88 5.74 10.14
C GLU A 97 17.63 5.72 11.65
N ARG A 98 17.70 6.88 12.30
CA ARG A 98 17.38 7.02 13.72
C ARG A 98 15.92 6.62 14.00
N LEU A 99 14.97 7.10 13.20
CA LEU A 99 13.56 6.77 13.32
C LEU A 99 13.34 5.26 13.21
N MET A 100 13.90 4.61 12.20
CA MET A 100 13.75 3.17 12.02
C MET A 100 14.35 2.40 13.19
N GLN A 101 15.50 2.81 13.69
CA GLN A 101 16.18 2.18 14.83
C GLN A 101 15.38 2.33 16.13
N GLU A 102 14.95 3.56 16.47
CA GLU A 102 14.24 3.84 17.72
C GLU A 102 12.83 3.25 17.75
N MET A 103 12.13 3.21 16.58
CA MET A 103 10.83 2.57 16.45
C MET A 103 10.91 1.04 16.28
N GLY A 104 12.09 0.48 16.06
CA GLY A 104 12.26 -0.96 15.80
C GLY A 104 11.62 -1.42 14.50
N ILE A 105 11.55 -0.56 13.47
CA ILE A 105 10.95 -0.88 12.18
C ILE A 105 12.00 -1.06 11.08
N GLY A 106 11.65 -1.82 10.05
CA GLY A 106 12.46 -1.96 8.85
C GLY A 106 12.17 -0.88 7.81
N TYR A 107 12.92 -0.92 6.71
CA TYR A 107 12.63 -0.10 5.54
C TYR A 107 11.31 -0.51 4.89
N TRP A 108 11.02 -1.83 4.87
CA TRP A 108 9.76 -2.41 4.40
C TRP A 108 9.13 -3.31 5.45
N GLY A 109 7.82 -3.21 5.58
CA GLY A 109 6.98 -4.16 6.31
C GLY A 109 6.00 -4.83 5.37
N LEU A 110 6.06 -6.15 5.24
CA LEU A 110 5.09 -6.98 4.50
C LEU A 110 4.17 -7.67 5.49
N ARG A 111 2.87 -7.68 5.22
CA ARG A 111 1.87 -8.23 6.11
C ARG A 111 0.75 -8.94 5.36
N PHE A 112 0.35 -10.13 5.82
CA PHE A 112 -0.75 -10.91 5.27
C PHE A 112 -1.33 -11.92 6.26
N GLY A 113 -2.52 -12.43 5.94
CA GLY A 113 -3.18 -13.51 6.68
C GLY A 113 -3.19 -14.82 5.91
N LEU A 114 -3.06 -15.93 6.64
CA LEU A 114 -3.28 -17.32 6.16
C LEU A 114 -4.52 -17.87 6.84
N TYR A 115 -5.49 -18.34 6.09
CA TYR A 115 -6.83 -18.70 6.58
C TYR A 115 -7.20 -20.14 6.23
N GLY A 116 -7.97 -20.79 7.11
CA GLY A 116 -8.54 -22.12 6.87
C GLY A 116 -8.66 -22.98 8.11
N ARG A 117 -8.55 -24.29 7.92
CA ARG A 117 -8.38 -25.27 9.01
C ARG A 117 -6.94 -25.23 9.51
N GLU A 118 -6.71 -25.51 10.79
CA GLU A 118 -5.38 -25.46 11.41
C GLU A 118 -4.30 -26.19 10.60
N ARG A 119 -4.58 -27.41 10.14
CA ARG A 119 -3.65 -28.18 9.29
C ARG A 119 -3.32 -27.50 7.95
N VAL A 120 -4.29 -26.85 7.32
CA VAL A 120 -4.10 -26.16 6.05
C VAL A 120 -3.26 -24.90 6.27
N VAL A 121 -3.54 -24.15 7.32
CA VAL A 121 -2.76 -22.97 7.68
C VAL A 121 -1.32 -23.35 8.02
N ALA A 122 -1.10 -24.44 8.76
CA ALA A 122 0.25 -24.93 9.08
C ALA A 122 1.05 -25.29 7.82
N GLN A 123 0.43 -25.93 6.82
CA GLN A 123 1.07 -26.24 5.54
C GLN A 123 1.40 -24.99 4.74
N LYS A 124 0.49 -24.02 4.68
CA LYS A 124 0.73 -22.73 4.04
C LYS A 124 1.86 -21.97 4.73
N LEU A 125 1.88 -21.97 6.06
CA LEU A 125 2.92 -21.29 6.83
C LEU A 125 4.29 -21.90 6.55
N ALA A 126 4.41 -23.22 6.54
CA ALA A 126 5.67 -23.90 6.20
C ALA A 126 6.18 -23.52 4.80
N ALA A 127 5.27 -23.45 3.81
CA ALA A 127 5.63 -22.97 2.47
C ALA A 127 6.08 -21.51 2.43
N VAL A 128 5.45 -20.64 3.23
CA VAL A 128 5.83 -19.25 3.39
C VAL A 128 7.22 -19.12 4.04
N GLU A 129 7.46 -19.85 5.14
CA GLU A 129 8.74 -19.89 5.84
C GLU A 129 9.87 -20.34 4.92
N GLU A 130 9.66 -21.43 4.17
CA GLU A 130 10.63 -21.92 3.19
C GLU A 130 10.92 -20.87 2.10
N ALA A 131 9.87 -20.24 1.55
CA ALA A 131 10.03 -19.29 0.46
C ALA A 131 10.81 -18.04 0.89
N PHE A 132 10.48 -17.47 2.06
CA PHE A 132 11.12 -16.26 2.56
C PHE A 132 12.48 -16.54 3.23
N SER A 133 12.79 -17.76 3.72
CA SER A 133 14.10 -18.09 4.28
C SER A 133 15.27 -17.88 3.31
N ARG A 134 14.98 -17.75 2.02
CA ARG A 134 15.98 -17.48 0.96
C ARG A 134 16.38 -16.02 0.85
N ILE A 135 15.76 -15.14 1.63
CA ILE A 135 16.06 -13.70 1.63
C ILE A 135 16.85 -13.37 2.89
N ASP A 136 18.09 -12.95 2.71
CA ASP A 136 18.95 -12.59 3.84
C ASP A 136 18.49 -11.31 4.51
N GLY A 137 18.56 -11.28 5.85
CA GLY A 137 18.35 -10.06 6.65
C GLY A 137 16.90 -9.65 6.84
N ILE A 138 15.93 -10.53 6.54
CA ILE A 138 14.53 -10.31 6.93
C ILE A 138 14.24 -10.90 8.31
N GLU A 139 13.27 -10.32 8.98
CA GLU A 139 12.72 -10.83 10.23
C GLU A 139 11.25 -11.18 10.02
N MET A 140 10.85 -12.40 10.37
CA MET A 140 9.47 -12.85 10.25
C MET A 140 8.88 -13.16 11.62
N THR A 141 7.69 -12.63 11.89
CA THR A 141 6.89 -12.95 13.07
C THR A 141 5.55 -13.54 12.65
N VAL A 142 5.03 -14.44 13.49
CA VAL A 142 3.76 -15.12 13.24
C VAL A 142 2.92 -15.10 14.51
N ALA A 143 1.67 -14.67 14.38
CA ALA A 143 0.67 -14.77 15.44
C ALA A 143 -0.51 -15.59 14.92
N SER A 144 -0.95 -16.59 15.68
CA SER A 144 -2.01 -17.51 15.25
C SER A 144 -3.20 -17.47 16.20
N TYR A 145 -4.40 -17.61 15.65
CA TYR A 145 -5.67 -17.47 16.34
C TYR A 145 -6.65 -18.54 15.91
N LYS A 146 -7.44 -19.04 16.88
CA LYS A 146 -8.61 -19.89 16.67
C LYS A 146 -9.87 -19.04 16.63
N ARG A 147 -10.91 -19.55 16.02
CA ARG A 147 -12.24 -18.93 16.11
C ARG A 147 -12.64 -18.70 17.56
N GLY A 148 -13.02 -17.46 17.87
CA GLY A 148 -13.41 -17.05 19.20
C GLY A 148 -12.30 -16.50 20.09
N ASP A 149 -11.05 -16.55 19.64
CA ASP A 149 -9.94 -15.91 20.36
C ASP A 149 -10.09 -14.38 20.34
N LYS A 150 -9.59 -13.74 21.39
CA LYS A 150 -9.48 -12.28 21.43
C LYS A 150 -8.38 -11.82 20.49
N ILE A 151 -8.75 -11.03 19.48
CA ILE A 151 -7.83 -10.49 18.49
C ILE A 151 -7.35 -9.12 18.97
N PRO A 152 -6.05 -8.85 19.01
CA PRO A 152 -5.52 -7.54 19.32
C PRO A 152 -5.80 -6.53 18.17
N PRO A 153 -5.90 -5.22 18.49
CA PRO A 153 -6.30 -4.19 17.51
C PRO A 153 -5.46 -4.20 16.23
N GLU A 154 -4.15 -4.40 16.34
CA GLU A 154 -3.21 -4.45 15.21
C GLU A 154 -3.50 -5.58 14.23
N HIS A 155 -4.14 -6.67 14.66
CA HIS A 155 -4.51 -7.82 13.81
C HIS A 155 -5.98 -7.84 13.39
N SER A 156 -6.80 -6.92 13.89
CA SER A 156 -8.27 -6.94 13.70
C SER A 156 -8.69 -6.93 12.23
N THR A 157 -8.07 -6.12 11.38
CA THR A 157 -8.43 -6.05 9.96
C THR A 157 -8.13 -7.35 9.21
N LEU A 158 -7.06 -8.07 9.58
CA LEU A 158 -6.76 -9.40 9.02
C LEU A 158 -7.70 -10.48 9.56
N ALA A 159 -8.25 -10.29 10.74
CA ALA A 159 -9.30 -11.13 11.29
C ALA A 159 -10.68 -10.87 10.68
N GLY A 160 -10.83 -9.91 9.79
CA GLY A 160 -12.12 -9.50 9.22
C GLY A 160 -12.94 -8.60 10.14
N ILE A 161 -12.34 -8.05 11.20
CA ILE A 161 -12.98 -7.09 12.10
C ILE A 161 -12.74 -5.68 11.52
N PRO A 162 -13.80 -4.96 11.11
CA PRO A 162 -13.65 -3.61 10.58
C PRO A 162 -13.04 -2.67 11.63
N SER A 163 -11.98 -1.96 11.25
CA SER A 163 -11.33 -0.96 12.10
C SER A 163 -10.75 0.14 11.24
N VAL A 164 -10.66 1.35 11.80
CA VAL A 164 -9.94 2.50 11.24
C VAL A 164 -8.57 2.70 11.90
N ASP A 165 -8.19 1.85 12.86
CA ASP A 165 -6.97 1.99 13.66
C ASP A 165 -5.67 1.90 12.83
N LEU A 166 -5.75 1.30 11.64
CA LEU A 166 -4.63 1.25 10.70
C LEU A 166 -4.57 2.43 9.72
N MET A 167 -5.48 3.38 9.84
CA MET A 167 -5.61 4.52 8.92
C MET A 167 -5.12 5.87 9.47
N PRO A 168 -4.70 6.04 10.73
CA PRO A 168 -4.27 7.35 11.19
C PRO A 168 -3.05 7.80 10.40
N LEU A 169 -3.07 9.05 9.94
CA LEU A 169 -1.94 9.77 9.36
C LEU A 169 -1.60 10.92 10.30
N ASN A 170 -0.75 10.65 11.28
CA ASN A 170 -0.38 11.64 12.29
C ASN A 170 0.90 12.42 11.96
N TRP A 171 1.49 12.19 10.80
CA TRP A 171 2.79 12.71 10.40
C TRP A 171 2.96 14.22 10.59
N LEU A 172 1.91 15.01 10.32
CA LEU A 172 1.89 16.46 10.53
C LEU A 172 0.93 16.88 11.66
N GLY A 173 0.54 15.96 12.54
CA GLY A 173 -0.45 16.24 13.57
C GLY A 173 -1.80 16.66 13.00
N GLY A 174 -2.54 17.51 13.72
CA GLY A 174 -3.90 17.91 13.36
C GLY A 174 -4.01 18.81 12.12
N ALA A 175 -2.91 19.37 11.62
CA ALA A 175 -2.87 20.20 10.41
C ALA A 175 -2.71 19.38 9.12
N GLY A 176 -2.39 18.08 9.23
CA GLY A 176 -2.14 17.21 8.10
C GLY A 176 -3.33 17.04 7.15
N ALA A 177 -3.03 17.05 5.86
CA ALA A 177 -3.90 16.64 4.78
C ALA A 177 -3.13 15.77 3.81
N HIS A 178 -3.82 15.07 2.90
CA HIS A 178 -3.13 14.25 1.90
C HIS A 178 -3.83 14.31 0.54
N ILE A 179 -3.03 14.10 -0.50
CA ILE A 179 -3.48 13.85 -1.86
C ILE A 179 -3.02 12.44 -2.26
N GLU A 180 -3.97 11.60 -2.66
CA GLU A 180 -3.67 10.24 -3.12
C GLU A 180 -3.24 10.23 -4.59
N CYS A 181 -2.13 9.57 -4.87
CA CYS A 181 -1.63 9.35 -6.22
C CYS A 181 -1.45 7.84 -6.49
N PRO A 182 -2.56 7.06 -6.51
CA PRO A 182 -2.50 5.62 -6.64
C PRO A 182 -2.11 5.19 -8.05
N LEU A 183 -1.31 4.13 -8.15
CA LEU A 183 -0.95 3.50 -9.41
C LEU A 183 -1.27 2.01 -9.39
N VAL A 184 -1.62 1.46 -10.55
CA VAL A 184 -1.63 0.02 -10.76
C VAL A 184 -0.26 -0.39 -11.27
N VAL A 185 0.43 -1.25 -10.53
CA VAL A 185 1.81 -1.65 -10.84
C VAL A 185 1.93 -3.18 -10.91
N PRO A 186 2.72 -3.72 -11.84
CA PRO A 186 2.99 -5.17 -11.88
C PRO A 186 3.67 -5.65 -10.60
N MET A 187 3.39 -6.89 -10.19
CA MET A 187 4.12 -7.55 -9.10
C MET A 187 5.49 -8.02 -9.61
N GLN A 188 6.40 -7.09 -9.85
CA GLN A 188 7.77 -7.33 -10.31
C GLN A 188 8.72 -6.47 -9.50
N GLY A 189 9.57 -7.12 -8.69
CA GLY A 189 10.37 -6.43 -7.68
C GLY A 189 11.31 -5.38 -8.27
N ALA A 190 12.07 -5.71 -9.32
CA ALA A 190 13.02 -4.78 -9.94
C ALA A 190 12.33 -3.56 -10.58
N GLN A 191 11.19 -3.76 -11.27
CA GLN A 191 10.42 -2.66 -11.84
C GLN A 191 9.84 -1.75 -10.75
N PHE A 192 9.38 -2.35 -9.64
CA PHE A 192 8.84 -1.57 -8.55
C PHE A 192 9.94 -0.76 -7.85
N LEU A 193 11.13 -1.33 -7.63
CA LEU A 193 12.25 -0.59 -7.02
C LEU A 193 12.65 0.63 -7.87
N ASP A 194 12.72 0.48 -9.21
CA ASP A 194 13.01 1.60 -10.11
C ASP A 194 11.92 2.70 -10.03
N LEU A 195 10.65 2.30 -10.04
CA LEU A 195 9.53 3.22 -9.86
C LEU A 195 9.57 3.91 -8.48
N TYR A 196 9.84 3.15 -7.42
CA TYR A 196 9.91 3.66 -6.06
C TYR A 196 11.00 4.75 -5.92
N ARG A 197 12.19 4.47 -6.40
CA ARG A 197 13.32 5.43 -6.41
C ARG A 197 12.97 6.69 -7.17
N ARG A 198 12.39 6.54 -8.36
CA ARG A 198 11.95 7.68 -9.16
C ARG A 198 10.90 8.53 -8.45
N ARG A 199 9.91 7.91 -7.83
CA ARG A 199 8.89 8.64 -7.06
C ARG A 199 9.52 9.32 -5.84
N THR A 200 10.44 8.66 -5.14
CA THR A 200 11.17 9.25 -4.01
C THR A 200 11.93 10.50 -4.41
N GLU A 201 12.60 10.49 -5.57
CA GLU A 201 13.25 11.69 -6.13
C GLU A 201 12.25 12.83 -6.34
N LEU A 202 11.08 12.54 -6.93
CA LEU A 202 10.05 13.55 -7.19
C LEU A 202 9.45 14.11 -5.89
N PHE A 203 9.18 13.26 -4.91
CA PHE A 203 8.71 13.67 -3.58
C PHE A 203 9.75 14.56 -2.89
N ASN A 204 11.02 14.14 -2.86
CA ASN A 204 12.10 14.88 -2.23
C ASN A 204 12.33 16.24 -2.91
N ALA A 205 12.31 16.29 -4.24
CA ALA A 205 12.43 17.54 -4.99
C ALA A 205 11.29 18.53 -4.71
N ALA A 206 10.09 18.02 -4.40
CA ALA A 206 8.95 18.83 -4.00
C ALA A 206 8.93 19.17 -2.50
N GLY A 207 9.87 18.62 -1.71
CA GLY A 207 10.01 18.89 -0.28
C GLY A 207 9.12 18.03 0.61
N PHE A 208 8.74 16.83 0.17
CA PHE A 208 7.90 15.89 0.91
C PHE A 208 8.58 14.55 1.14
N ASP A 209 8.23 13.88 2.23
CA ASP A 209 8.58 12.49 2.51
C ASP A 209 7.72 11.55 1.65
N HIS A 210 8.33 10.50 1.09
CA HIS A 210 7.63 9.56 0.23
C HIS A 210 6.87 8.50 1.03
N TYR A 211 5.58 8.73 1.25
CA TYR A 211 4.66 7.73 1.79
C TYR A 211 4.33 6.70 0.71
N CYS A 212 4.63 5.44 0.96
CA CYS A 212 4.43 4.38 -0.01
C CYS A 212 3.83 3.11 0.61
N GLY A 213 2.76 2.64 0.00
CA GLY A 213 2.14 1.37 0.32
C GLY A 213 1.77 0.58 -0.93
N LEU A 214 1.78 -0.74 -0.81
CA LEU A 214 1.34 -1.66 -1.85
C LEU A 214 0.24 -2.55 -1.28
N THR A 215 -0.84 -2.74 -2.03
CA THR A 215 -1.88 -3.73 -1.73
C THR A 215 -2.02 -4.68 -2.90
N SER A 216 -1.85 -5.97 -2.67
CA SER A 216 -1.97 -6.98 -3.70
C SER A 216 -3.44 -7.29 -3.99
N THR A 217 -4.04 -6.55 -4.92
CA THR A 217 -5.45 -6.69 -5.28
C THR A 217 -5.72 -7.92 -6.14
N THR A 218 -4.78 -8.29 -6.98
CA THR A 218 -4.79 -9.53 -7.76
C THR A 218 -3.45 -10.27 -7.61
N PRO A 219 -3.33 -11.53 -8.05
CA PRO A 219 -2.05 -12.23 -8.04
C PRO A 219 -0.97 -11.65 -8.96
N ARG A 220 -1.29 -10.61 -9.73
CA ARG A 220 -0.39 -10.08 -10.76
C ARG A 220 -0.06 -8.60 -10.61
N VAL A 221 -0.87 -7.85 -9.84
CA VAL A 221 -0.69 -6.41 -9.69
C VAL A 221 -0.88 -5.96 -8.25
N PHE A 222 -0.17 -4.90 -7.91
CA PHE A 222 -0.45 -4.08 -6.73
C PHE A 222 -1.21 -2.81 -7.11
N ILE A 223 -1.99 -2.31 -6.17
CA ILE A 223 -2.27 -0.88 -6.08
C ILE A 223 -1.16 -0.29 -5.22
N ASN A 224 -0.35 0.59 -5.80
CA ASN A 224 0.61 1.41 -5.09
C ASN A 224 -0.07 2.67 -4.59
N THR A 225 -0.27 2.78 -3.28
CA THR A 225 -0.75 3.99 -2.63
C THR A 225 0.44 4.91 -2.38
N GLY A 226 0.45 6.07 -3.01
CA GLY A 226 1.46 7.10 -2.79
C GLY A 226 0.77 8.38 -2.34
N SER A 227 0.75 8.64 -1.04
CA SER A 227 0.08 9.82 -0.48
C SER A 227 1.07 10.96 -0.32
N ILE A 228 0.73 12.13 -0.86
CA ILE A 228 1.45 13.37 -0.59
C ILE A 228 0.86 13.95 0.68
N ILE A 229 1.61 13.94 1.78
CA ILE A 229 1.15 14.46 3.08
C ILE A 229 1.69 15.89 3.24
N PHE A 230 0.81 16.84 3.49
CA PHE A 230 1.14 18.26 3.57
C PHE A 230 0.32 18.97 4.66
N ASP A 231 0.82 20.12 5.15
CA ASP A 231 0.08 20.97 6.05
C ASP A 231 -0.95 21.79 5.26
N ARG A 232 -2.24 21.59 5.55
CA ARG A 232 -3.35 22.28 4.87
C ARG A 232 -3.43 23.77 5.22
N ASN A 233 -2.77 24.21 6.29
CA ASN A 233 -2.72 25.61 6.70
C ASN A 233 -1.54 26.35 6.06
N ASP A 234 -0.62 25.67 5.41
CA ASP A 234 0.49 26.22 4.65
C ASP A 234 0.14 26.27 3.16
N ALA A 235 -0.17 27.47 2.66
CA ALA A 235 -0.58 27.67 1.27
C ALA A 235 0.52 27.27 0.26
N GLU A 236 1.79 27.43 0.62
CA GLU A 236 2.92 27.05 -0.23
C GLU A 236 3.04 25.50 -0.31
N GLN A 237 2.91 24.80 0.82
CA GLN A 237 2.85 23.34 0.82
C GLN A 237 1.66 22.81 0.02
N CYS A 238 0.48 23.42 0.17
CA CYS A 238 -0.70 23.08 -0.62
C CYS A 238 -0.45 23.20 -2.13
N ALA A 239 0.20 24.30 -2.56
CA ALA A 239 0.53 24.52 -3.96
C ALA A 239 1.55 23.48 -4.48
N ARG A 240 2.63 23.22 -3.71
CA ARG A 240 3.64 22.20 -4.05
C ARG A 240 3.04 20.79 -4.11
N ALA A 241 2.16 20.43 -3.18
CA ALA A 241 1.50 19.13 -3.16
C ALA A 241 0.65 18.91 -4.42
N ARG A 242 -0.12 19.90 -4.85
CA ARG A 242 -0.90 19.84 -6.09
C ARG A 242 0.00 19.75 -7.33
N ALA A 243 1.08 20.52 -7.37
CA ALA A 243 2.06 20.44 -8.48
C ALA A 243 2.71 19.06 -8.55
N LEU A 244 3.12 18.51 -7.41
CA LEU A 244 3.67 17.15 -7.33
C LEU A 244 2.66 16.10 -7.82
N GLY A 245 1.39 16.20 -7.42
CA GLY A 245 0.34 15.29 -7.88
C GLY A 245 0.26 15.21 -9.40
N LYS A 246 0.26 16.35 -10.10
CA LYS A 246 0.31 16.42 -11.57
C LYS A 246 1.56 15.78 -12.15
N THR A 247 2.73 16.14 -11.60
CA THR A 247 4.02 15.57 -12.02
C THR A 247 4.04 14.05 -11.88
N LEU A 248 3.47 13.50 -10.80
CA LEU A 248 3.39 12.05 -10.58
C LEU A 248 2.49 11.34 -11.60
N ILE A 249 1.38 11.97 -12.02
CA ILE A 249 0.50 11.45 -13.08
C ILE A 249 1.23 11.42 -14.41
N GLU A 250 1.89 12.52 -14.79
CA GLU A 250 2.65 12.64 -16.03
C GLU A 250 3.84 11.68 -16.11
N ASP A 251 4.59 11.52 -14.99
CA ASP A 251 5.71 10.57 -14.91
C ASP A 251 5.22 9.11 -15.02
N ALA A 252 4.10 8.79 -14.39
CA ALA A 252 3.47 7.47 -14.49
C ALA A 252 3.07 7.14 -15.93
N HIS A 253 2.47 8.10 -16.64
CA HIS A 253 2.09 7.92 -18.05
C HIS A 253 3.31 7.64 -18.94
N LYS A 254 4.41 8.39 -18.78
CA LYS A 254 5.69 8.13 -19.50
C LYS A 254 6.21 6.72 -19.27
N ARG A 255 5.90 6.11 -18.14
CA ARG A 255 6.23 4.73 -17.77
C ARG A 255 5.16 3.71 -18.17
N ARG A 256 4.11 4.15 -18.88
CA ARG A 256 2.95 3.33 -19.27
C ARG A 256 2.21 2.73 -18.07
N LEU A 257 2.17 3.48 -16.98
CA LEU A 257 1.42 3.16 -15.77
C LEU A 257 0.27 4.16 -15.60
N ALA A 258 -0.83 3.71 -14.99
CA ALA A 258 -1.97 4.56 -14.70
C ALA A 258 -2.55 4.25 -13.31
N GLY A 259 -3.27 5.20 -12.75
CA GLY A 259 -4.11 4.99 -11.58
C GLY A 259 -5.35 4.17 -11.92
N TYR A 260 -5.90 3.50 -10.91
CA TYR A 260 -7.19 2.80 -11.07
C TYR A 260 -8.38 3.76 -10.97
N ARG A 261 -8.14 4.98 -10.53
CA ARG A 261 -9.11 6.09 -10.51
C ARG A 261 -8.39 7.43 -10.47
N ALA A 262 -9.04 8.47 -10.98
CA ALA A 262 -8.56 9.85 -10.88
C ALA A 262 -9.31 10.61 -9.76
N HIS A 263 -8.63 11.54 -9.10
CA HIS A 263 -9.30 12.55 -8.30
C HIS A 263 -10.07 13.50 -9.22
N ILE A 264 -11.17 14.08 -8.74
CA ILE A 264 -12.03 14.95 -9.55
C ILE A 264 -11.27 16.14 -10.18
N SER A 265 -10.27 16.69 -9.48
CA SER A 265 -9.44 17.79 -9.97
C SER A 265 -8.43 17.37 -11.05
N GLU A 266 -8.21 16.07 -11.25
CA GLU A 266 -7.19 15.52 -12.14
C GLU A 266 -7.78 14.66 -13.27
N MET A 267 -9.12 14.58 -13.36
CA MET A 267 -9.79 13.72 -14.35
C MET A 267 -9.41 14.09 -15.78
N ASP A 268 -9.39 15.39 -16.11
CA ASP A 268 -9.04 15.85 -17.46
C ASP A 268 -7.56 15.56 -17.76
N LEU A 269 -6.66 15.77 -16.81
CA LEU A 269 -5.24 15.43 -16.96
C LEU A 269 -5.06 13.93 -17.20
N VAL A 270 -5.73 13.08 -16.41
CA VAL A 270 -5.64 11.64 -16.58
C VAL A 270 -6.24 11.22 -17.93
N ALA A 271 -7.41 11.73 -18.30
CA ALA A 271 -8.03 11.42 -19.59
C ALA A 271 -7.14 11.82 -20.77
N SER A 272 -6.49 13.00 -20.70
CA SER A 272 -5.60 13.47 -21.78
C SER A 272 -4.35 12.60 -22.00
N GLN A 273 -4.06 11.67 -21.07
CA GLN A 273 -2.93 10.74 -21.21
C GLN A 273 -3.26 9.48 -22.02
N PHE A 274 -4.51 9.28 -22.38
CA PHE A 274 -4.96 8.10 -23.13
C PHE A 274 -5.38 8.46 -24.56
N ASP A 275 -5.04 7.59 -25.49
CA ASP A 275 -5.55 7.62 -26.85
C ASP A 275 -6.87 6.83 -26.91
N PHE A 276 -7.95 7.51 -27.22
CA PHE A 276 -9.30 6.92 -27.34
C PHE A 276 -9.68 6.61 -28.79
N ASN A 277 -8.71 6.59 -29.73
CA ASN A 277 -8.92 6.32 -31.15
C ASN A 277 -10.02 7.20 -31.77
N ASP A 278 -9.97 8.50 -31.52
CA ASP A 278 -10.91 9.52 -32.00
C ASP A 278 -12.39 9.33 -31.54
N HIS A 279 -12.60 8.65 -30.40
CA HIS A 279 -13.93 8.47 -29.79
C HIS A 279 -14.18 9.38 -28.60
#